data_f57c32160c8ebbc9d57e697d83680bc1
#
_entry.id   f57c32160c8ebbc9d57e697d83680bc1
#
_cell.length_a   1.000
_cell.length_b   1.000
_cell.length_c   1.000
_cell.angle_alpha   90.00
_cell.angle_beta   90.00
_cell.angle_gamma   90.00
#
_symmetry.space_group_name_H-M   'P 1'
#
loop_
_entity.id
_entity.type
_entity.pdbx_description
1 polymer ?
#
loop_
_entity_poly.entity_id
_entity_poly.type
_entity_poly.pdbx_seq_one_letter_code
_entity_poly.pdbx_strand_id
1 'polypeptide(L)'
;MNKILTTALLLLATISAHAQHGEYVGGDISILPLYEKHNSGYLDTDGRKIDDLIAWFIGECGWNSFRVRLFVEPKEKNAKGETDHCVCQDLAYVKTLGKRIKDAGAKFVLDIHYSDTWADPSYQILPASWSDCTTAEKKAERVYAYTKEVLQSLSEAGAKPDFVQIGNETTYGMVGIRVMPYDNSGDDWAGLTAVFAKGAKAVREVCPEAKIIIHTERSGVASQSVYYYNKLKEANVDYDIIGLSYYPFYHNSISQLASTLNQLSTQFPEKKVQIVETSYPFQYYPDDKKYDFTSTWAATADGQYDFTQAIIDELAKHPNVNGLYWWQPEEAGNGDDSNWDTTGATVMGGWMSRGMWWCSQSSSGHWPVKSQKGFVGKLLSSFLNTSNISSIVTDNPSGDAGAWHTISGNRISKPQKKGIYIKAGKKVIIR
;
A
#
# COMPACT_ATOMS: atom_id res chain seq x y z
N MET A 1 46.15 -36.36 44.25
CA MET A 1 45.17 -35.23 44.31
C MET A 1 45.05 -34.64 42.91
N ASN A 2 44.16 -35.17 42.12
CA ASN A 2 43.93 -34.70 40.75
C ASN A 2 42.64 -33.85 40.73
N LYS A 3 42.83 -32.58 40.43
CA LYS A 3 41.70 -31.67 40.19
C LYS A 3 41.29 -31.79 38.71
N ILE A 4 40.11 -32.35 38.46
CA ILE A 4 39.48 -32.37 37.14
C ILE A 4 38.79 -31.03 37.01
N LEU A 5 39.24 -30.20 36.06
CA LEU A 5 38.63 -28.95 35.64
C LEU A 5 37.55 -29.31 34.59
N THR A 6 36.28 -29.24 34.97
CA THR A 6 35.19 -29.41 34.04
C THR A 6 34.87 -28.08 33.38
N THR A 7 35.27 -27.89 32.16
CA THR A 7 34.94 -26.70 31.35
C THR A 7 33.55 -26.94 30.74
N ALA A 8 32.55 -26.26 31.25
CA ALA A 8 31.23 -26.23 30.65
C ALA A 8 31.23 -25.29 29.44
N LEU A 9 31.17 -25.85 28.25
CA LEU A 9 30.96 -25.10 27.01
C LEU A 9 29.47 -24.73 26.93
N LEU A 10 29.13 -23.45 27.23
CA LEU A 10 27.81 -22.90 26.91
C LEU A 10 27.76 -22.68 25.39
N LEU A 11 27.08 -23.57 24.66
CA LEU A 11 26.63 -23.29 23.30
C LEU A 11 25.45 -22.30 23.41
N LEU A 12 25.70 -21.02 23.19
CA LEU A 12 24.65 -20.05 22.84
C LEU A 12 24.20 -20.38 21.40
N ALA A 13 23.13 -21.16 21.30
CA ALA A 13 22.37 -21.24 20.06
C ALA A 13 21.67 -19.90 19.85
N THR A 14 22.26 -19.00 19.08
CA THR A 14 21.57 -17.84 18.53
C THR A 14 20.53 -18.37 17.56
N ILE A 15 19.29 -18.51 18.02
CA ILE A 15 18.14 -18.66 17.15
C ILE A 15 18.00 -17.32 16.43
N SER A 16 18.60 -17.20 15.26
CA SER A 16 18.26 -16.14 14.32
C SER A 16 16.80 -16.39 13.92
N ALA A 17 15.86 -15.80 14.67
CA ALA A 17 14.51 -15.65 14.18
C ALA A 17 14.62 -14.79 12.91
N HIS A 18 14.54 -15.43 11.75
CA HIS A 18 14.43 -14.73 10.48
C HIS A 18 13.07 -14.04 10.52
N ALA A 19 13.07 -12.77 10.89
CA ALA A 19 11.85 -11.98 10.96
C ALA A 19 11.29 -11.87 9.54
N GLN A 20 10.09 -12.41 9.37
CA GLN A 20 9.25 -12.13 8.21
C GLN A 20 9.05 -10.62 8.20
N HIS A 21 9.43 -9.93 7.12
CA HIS A 21 9.34 -8.47 7.05
C HIS A 21 8.15 -7.98 6.20
N GLY A 22 7.64 -8.76 5.25
CA GLY A 22 6.38 -8.50 4.59
C GLY A 22 5.22 -8.80 5.54
N GLU A 23 4.56 -7.74 6.05
CA GLU A 23 3.46 -7.86 7.02
C GLU A 23 2.11 -7.53 6.40
N TYR A 24 2.09 -6.57 5.47
CA TYR A 24 0.85 -6.02 4.90
C TYR A 24 0.90 -6.05 3.38
N VAL A 25 -0.14 -6.62 2.78
CA VAL A 25 -0.34 -6.63 1.33
C VAL A 25 -1.80 -6.35 1.01
N GLY A 26 -2.00 -5.57 -0.04
CA GLY A 26 -3.35 -5.25 -0.48
C GLY A 26 -3.37 -4.20 -1.58
N GLY A 27 -4.37 -3.32 -1.52
CA GLY A 27 -4.52 -2.26 -2.51
C GLY A 27 -5.33 -1.08 -1.99
N ASP A 28 -5.23 0.04 -2.71
CA ASP A 28 -6.15 1.15 -2.57
C ASP A 28 -7.42 0.82 -3.36
N ILE A 29 -8.50 0.59 -2.62
CA ILE A 29 -9.80 0.21 -3.18
C ILE A 29 -10.83 1.33 -3.06
N SER A 30 -10.37 2.56 -3.09
CA SER A 30 -11.20 3.74 -2.82
C SER A 30 -12.37 3.93 -3.78
N ILE A 31 -12.30 3.37 -4.98
CA ILE A 31 -13.37 3.48 -5.97
C ILE A 31 -14.24 2.23 -6.09
N LEU A 32 -13.97 1.17 -5.31
CA LEU A 32 -14.72 -0.08 -5.36
C LEU A 32 -16.25 0.11 -5.26
N PRO A 33 -16.83 0.86 -4.29
CA PRO A 33 -18.28 1.06 -4.24
C PRO A 33 -18.85 1.75 -5.48
N LEU A 34 -18.05 2.58 -6.14
CA LEU A 34 -18.45 3.24 -7.37
C LEU A 34 -18.54 2.23 -8.53
N TYR A 35 -17.54 1.35 -8.66
CA TYR A 35 -17.58 0.25 -9.64
C TYR A 35 -18.72 -0.71 -9.35
N GLU A 36 -18.92 -1.12 -8.08
CA GLU A 36 -20.03 -2.01 -7.70
C GLU A 36 -21.40 -1.43 -8.05
N LYS A 37 -21.55 -0.10 -7.98
CA LYS A 37 -22.79 0.58 -8.36
C LYS A 37 -23.04 0.60 -9.87
N HIS A 38 -21.97 0.66 -10.66
CA HIS A 38 -22.05 0.97 -12.09
C HIS A 38 -21.67 -0.18 -13.01
N ASN A 39 -21.23 -1.32 -12.50
CA ASN A 39 -20.78 -2.43 -13.33
C ASN A 39 -21.63 -3.70 -13.19
N SER A 40 -21.42 -4.63 -14.11
CA SER A 40 -22.07 -5.94 -14.13
C SER A 40 -21.45 -6.97 -13.19
N GLY A 41 -20.42 -6.57 -12.41
CA GLY A 41 -19.72 -7.40 -11.43
C GLY A 41 -18.37 -7.92 -11.92
N TYR A 42 -17.58 -8.37 -10.96
CA TYR A 42 -16.26 -8.96 -11.20
C TYR A 42 -16.36 -10.46 -11.40
N LEU A 43 -15.48 -10.99 -12.24
CA LEU A 43 -15.33 -12.44 -12.46
C LEU A 43 -13.97 -12.90 -11.91
N ASP A 44 -13.93 -14.13 -11.40
CA ASP A 44 -12.68 -14.78 -11.01
C ASP A 44 -11.93 -15.36 -12.24
N THR A 45 -10.78 -15.96 -11.99
CA THR A 45 -9.95 -16.55 -13.05
C THR A 45 -10.58 -17.74 -13.76
N ASP A 46 -11.67 -18.29 -13.23
CA ASP A 46 -12.46 -19.39 -13.81
C ASP A 46 -13.76 -18.87 -14.47
N GLY A 47 -14.00 -17.55 -14.45
CA GLY A 47 -15.17 -16.90 -15.01
C GLY A 47 -16.40 -16.94 -14.12
N ARG A 48 -16.25 -17.29 -12.83
CA ARG A 48 -17.33 -17.27 -11.85
C ARG A 48 -17.48 -15.87 -11.26
N LYS A 49 -18.73 -15.47 -11.00
CA LYS A 49 -19.00 -14.17 -10.40
C LYS A 49 -18.42 -14.07 -8.97
N ILE A 50 -17.79 -12.95 -8.68
CA ILE A 50 -17.33 -12.57 -7.36
C ILE A 50 -18.43 -11.73 -6.70
N ASP A 51 -18.99 -12.21 -5.60
CA ASP A 51 -20.07 -11.50 -4.90
C ASP A 51 -19.55 -10.35 -4.02
N ASP A 52 -18.38 -10.51 -3.40
CA ASP A 52 -17.69 -9.50 -2.59
C ASP A 52 -16.21 -9.51 -2.91
N LEU A 53 -15.72 -8.41 -3.51
CA LEU A 53 -14.32 -8.33 -3.96
C LEU A 53 -13.34 -8.26 -2.79
N ILE A 54 -13.70 -7.63 -1.66
CA ILE A 54 -12.85 -7.57 -0.46
C ILE A 54 -12.68 -8.99 0.11
N ALA A 55 -13.77 -9.70 0.30
CA ALA A 55 -13.72 -11.07 0.79
C ALA A 55 -12.94 -12.00 -0.16
N TRP A 56 -13.08 -11.79 -1.47
CA TRP A 56 -12.36 -12.55 -2.49
C TRP A 56 -10.85 -12.28 -2.45
N PHE A 57 -10.43 -11.02 -2.37
CA PHE A 57 -9.01 -10.68 -2.21
C PHE A 57 -8.40 -11.31 -0.96
N ILE A 58 -9.14 -11.31 0.16
CA ILE A 58 -8.68 -11.95 1.40
C ILE A 58 -8.59 -13.48 1.23
N GLY A 59 -9.66 -14.10 0.75
CA GLY A 59 -9.77 -15.57 0.68
C GLY A 59 -8.92 -16.20 -0.42
N GLU A 60 -8.96 -15.61 -1.62
CA GLU A 60 -8.35 -16.19 -2.82
C GLU A 60 -6.96 -15.62 -3.14
N CYS A 61 -6.71 -14.36 -2.79
CA CYS A 61 -5.43 -13.71 -3.02
C CYS A 61 -4.56 -13.62 -1.76
N GLY A 62 -5.12 -13.83 -0.56
CA GLY A 62 -4.37 -13.78 0.69
C GLY A 62 -4.01 -12.36 1.14
N TRP A 63 -4.73 -11.35 0.66
CA TRP A 63 -4.53 -9.97 1.08
C TRP A 63 -5.04 -9.74 2.50
N ASN A 64 -4.43 -8.79 3.21
CA ASN A 64 -4.77 -8.55 4.62
C ASN A 64 -4.93 -7.07 4.98
N SER A 65 -4.77 -6.15 4.01
CA SER A 65 -4.83 -4.71 4.26
C SER A 65 -5.39 -3.94 3.06
N PHE A 66 -6.24 -2.94 3.31
CA PHE A 66 -6.82 -2.12 2.24
C PHE A 66 -6.72 -0.64 2.59
N ARG A 67 -6.32 0.16 1.61
CA ARG A 67 -6.21 1.61 1.70
C ARG A 67 -7.43 2.26 1.09
N VAL A 68 -7.92 3.32 1.75
CA VAL A 68 -9.04 4.14 1.27
C VAL A 68 -8.71 5.61 1.52
N ARG A 69 -8.79 6.41 0.47
CA ARG A 69 -8.62 7.86 0.54
C ARG A 69 -9.87 8.56 1.07
N LEU A 70 -9.66 9.72 1.67
CA LEU A 70 -10.70 10.60 2.17
C LEU A 70 -10.44 12.03 1.68
N PHE A 71 -11.42 12.63 1.02
CA PHE A 71 -11.48 14.06 0.72
C PHE A 71 -12.30 14.80 1.77
N VAL A 72 -12.07 16.11 1.92
CA VAL A 72 -12.79 16.94 2.91
C VAL A 72 -14.22 17.18 2.46
N GLU A 73 -14.38 17.81 1.30
CA GLU A 73 -15.66 18.04 0.64
C GLU A 73 -15.48 17.73 -0.86
N PRO A 74 -15.54 16.44 -1.24
CA PRO A 74 -15.25 16.05 -2.62
C PRO A 74 -16.21 16.73 -3.59
N LYS A 75 -15.65 17.23 -4.69
CA LYS A 75 -16.38 17.87 -5.77
C LYS A 75 -16.08 17.13 -7.06
N GLU A 76 -17.13 16.66 -7.72
CA GLU A 76 -17.00 16.00 -9.03
C GLU A 76 -16.36 16.92 -10.09
N LYS A 77 -16.44 18.22 -9.92
CA LYS A 77 -15.79 19.20 -10.81
C LYS A 77 -14.53 19.73 -10.16
N ASN A 78 -13.40 19.52 -10.82
CA ASN A 78 -12.14 20.12 -10.44
C ASN A 78 -12.14 21.65 -10.67
N ALA A 79 -11.07 22.33 -10.30
CA ALA A 79 -10.93 23.78 -10.46
C ALA A 79 -10.99 24.25 -11.92
N LYS A 80 -10.80 23.35 -12.91
CA LYS A 80 -10.90 23.63 -14.34
C LYS A 80 -12.33 23.39 -14.88
N GLY A 81 -13.26 22.93 -14.04
CA GLY A 81 -14.63 22.59 -14.43
C GLY A 81 -14.75 21.20 -15.12
N GLU A 82 -13.67 20.41 -15.14
CA GLU A 82 -13.68 19.05 -15.65
C GLU A 82 -14.29 18.11 -14.59
N THR A 83 -15.11 17.17 -15.04
CA THR A 83 -15.76 16.19 -14.14
C THR A 83 -14.80 15.04 -13.88
N ASP A 84 -14.60 14.70 -12.59
CA ASP A 84 -13.87 13.53 -12.15
C ASP A 84 -14.73 12.73 -11.16
N HIS A 85 -15.37 11.69 -11.65
CA HIS A 85 -16.25 10.84 -10.85
C HIS A 85 -15.51 10.03 -9.78
N CYS A 86 -14.16 9.91 -9.87
CA CYS A 86 -13.34 9.26 -8.86
C CYS A 86 -13.12 10.12 -7.62
N VAL A 87 -13.55 11.40 -7.63
CA VAL A 87 -13.52 12.32 -6.49
C VAL A 87 -14.87 12.29 -5.78
N CYS A 88 -15.13 11.23 -5.03
CA CYS A 88 -16.41 10.99 -4.38
C CYS A 88 -16.30 10.53 -2.91
N GLN A 89 -15.08 10.31 -2.40
CA GLN A 89 -14.82 9.70 -1.10
C GLN A 89 -14.95 10.74 0.03
N ASP A 90 -16.19 11.09 0.39
CA ASP A 90 -16.51 11.84 1.59
C ASP A 90 -16.45 10.93 2.85
N LEU A 91 -16.65 11.51 4.02
CA LEU A 91 -16.63 10.78 5.27
C LEU A 91 -17.70 9.67 5.34
N ALA A 92 -18.89 9.87 4.78
CA ALA A 92 -19.96 8.87 4.80
C ALA A 92 -19.59 7.66 3.93
N TYR A 93 -19.03 7.92 2.75
CA TYR A 93 -18.49 6.89 1.85
C TYR A 93 -17.39 6.08 2.54
N VAL A 94 -16.40 6.76 3.12
CA VAL A 94 -15.25 6.12 3.77
C VAL A 94 -15.67 5.33 5.02
N LYS A 95 -16.65 5.80 5.79
CA LYS A 95 -17.24 5.05 6.91
C LYS A 95 -17.82 3.70 6.45
N THR A 96 -18.56 3.72 5.35
CA THR A 96 -19.20 2.51 4.81
C THR A 96 -18.15 1.51 4.31
N LEU A 97 -17.19 1.96 3.51
CA LEU A 97 -16.14 1.10 2.97
C LEU A 97 -15.17 0.62 4.04
N GLY A 98 -14.74 1.51 4.94
CA GLY A 98 -13.87 1.17 6.07
C GLY A 98 -14.51 0.14 7.01
N LYS A 99 -15.81 0.24 7.28
CA LYS A 99 -16.53 -0.77 8.04
C LYS A 99 -16.54 -2.13 7.33
N ARG A 100 -16.80 -2.18 6.01
CA ARG A 100 -16.73 -3.42 5.23
C ARG A 100 -15.35 -4.09 5.33
N ILE A 101 -14.27 -3.29 5.25
CA ILE A 101 -12.89 -3.79 5.41
C ILE A 101 -12.70 -4.39 6.81
N LYS A 102 -13.14 -3.69 7.87
CA LYS A 102 -13.02 -4.17 9.25
C LYS A 102 -13.87 -5.40 9.51
N ASP A 103 -15.10 -5.46 9.02
CA ASP A 103 -16.00 -6.62 9.15
C ASP A 103 -15.42 -7.86 8.45
N ALA A 104 -14.69 -7.67 7.34
CA ALA A 104 -13.98 -8.73 6.64
C ALA A 104 -12.69 -9.20 7.36
N GLY A 105 -12.31 -8.55 8.46
CA GLY A 105 -11.14 -8.90 9.29
C GLY A 105 -9.80 -8.38 8.77
N ALA A 106 -9.80 -7.49 7.79
CA ALA A 106 -8.58 -6.89 7.24
C ALA A 106 -8.17 -5.61 7.98
N LYS A 107 -6.93 -5.17 7.72
CA LYS A 107 -6.43 -3.88 8.15
C LYS A 107 -6.98 -2.77 7.28
N PHE A 108 -7.35 -1.66 7.91
CA PHE A 108 -7.82 -0.47 7.23
C PHE A 108 -6.77 0.63 7.30
N VAL A 109 -6.30 1.10 6.14
CA VAL A 109 -5.41 2.23 5.96
C VAL A 109 -6.25 3.43 5.50
N LEU A 110 -6.40 4.43 6.36
CA LEU A 110 -7.07 5.68 6.03
C LEU A 110 -6.06 6.67 5.44
N ASP A 111 -6.29 7.09 4.20
CA ASP A 111 -5.49 8.11 3.52
C ASP A 111 -6.24 9.45 3.50
N ILE A 112 -5.84 10.40 4.33
CA ILE A 112 -6.51 11.71 4.41
C ILE A 112 -5.79 12.69 3.47
N HIS A 113 -6.45 13.07 2.38
CA HIS A 113 -5.89 14.04 1.42
C HIS A 113 -5.86 15.48 1.95
N TYR A 114 -6.70 15.83 2.92
CA TYR A 114 -6.90 17.21 3.40
C TYR A 114 -7.14 18.20 2.26
N SER A 115 -7.88 17.77 1.27
CA SER A 115 -8.23 18.49 0.06
C SER A 115 -9.65 18.10 -0.36
N ASP A 116 -10.30 18.92 -1.20
CA ASP A 116 -11.61 18.61 -1.80
C ASP A 116 -11.48 17.77 -3.09
N THR A 117 -10.26 17.53 -3.55
CA THR A 117 -9.91 16.75 -4.72
C THR A 117 -8.55 16.08 -4.53
N TRP A 118 -8.01 15.45 -5.58
CA TRP A 118 -6.68 14.86 -5.54
C TRP A 118 -5.66 15.81 -4.92
N ALA A 119 -4.98 15.34 -3.87
CA ALA A 119 -3.74 15.91 -3.40
C ALA A 119 -2.61 15.06 -3.97
N ASP A 120 -1.79 15.65 -4.81
CA ASP A 120 -0.64 15.05 -5.47
C ASP A 120 0.53 16.06 -5.47
N PRO A 121 1.72 15.72 -6.02
CA PRO A 121 2.85 16.64 -6.01
C PRO A 121 2.59 17.99 -6.67
N SER A 122 1.61 18.07 -7.58
CA SER A 122 1.24 19.31 -8.26
C SER A 122 0.10 20.06 -7.59
N TYR A 123 -0.71 19.36 -6.78
CA TYR A 123 -1.95 19.88 -6.19
C TYR A 123 -2.00 19.61 -4.69
N GLN A 124 -1.51 20.57 -3.91
CA GLN A 124 -1.60 20.56 -2.43
C GLN A 124 -2.46 21.75 -1.95
N ILE A 125 -3.72 21.76 -2.39
CA ILE A 125 -4.63 22.92 -2.26
C ILE A 125 -5.40 22.82 -0.94
N LEU A 126 -5.55 23.95 -0.27
CA LEU A 126 -6.38 24.08 0.93
C LEU A 126 -7.86 23.83 0.55
N PRO A 127 -8.62 23.01 1.32
CA PRO A 127 -10.06 22.87 1.12
C PRO A 127 -10.79 24.22 1.10
N ALA A 128 -11.79 24.35 0.25
CA ALA A 128 -12.51 25.62 0.08
C ALA A 128 -13.19 26.08 1.39
N SER A 129 -13.71 25.14 2.18
CA SER A 129 -14.30 25.41 3.49
C SER A 129 -13.31 25.85 4.57
N TRP A 130 -11.99 25.75 4.29
CA TRP A 130 -10.91 26.18 5.19
C TRP A 130 -10.27 27.50 4.75
N SER A 131 -10.91 28.28 3.90
CA SER A 131 -10.35 29.53 3.33
C SER A 131 -10.01 30.60 4.38
N ASP A 132 -10.56 30.51 5.59
CA ASP A 132 -10.22 31.34 6.75
C ASP A 132 -8.88 30.97 7.42
N CYS A 133 -8.33 29.78 7.09
CA CYS A 133 -7.05 29.31 7.61
C CYS A 133 -5.88 29.92 6.82
N THR A 134 -5.63 31.22 7.02
CA THR A 134 -4.66 32.01 6.25
C THR A 134 -3.22 31.88 6.74
N THR A 135 -2.98 31.34 7.94
CA THR A 135 -1.65 31.15 8.53
C THR A 135 -1.37 29.66 8.75
N ALA A 136 -0.09 29.29 8.85
CA ALA A 136 0.33 27.91 9.12
C ALA A 136 -0.27 27.38 10.43
N GLU A 137 -0.35 28.22 11.48
CA GLU A 137 -0.92 27.84 12.78
C GLU A 137 -2.40 27.50 12.65
N LYS A 138 -3.18 28.34 11.93
CA LYS A 138 -4.60 28.07 11.70
C LYS A 138 -4.82 26.78 10.90
N LYS A 139 -4.00 26.54 9.88
CA LYS A 139 -4.03 25.31 9.10
C LYS A 139 -3.72 24.08 9.96
N ALA A 140 -2.70 24.17 10.81
CA ALA A 140 -2.32 23.10 11.73
C ALA A 140 -3.45 22.79 12.74
N GLU A 141 -4.07 23.80 13.34
CA GLU A 141 -5.23 23.62 14.24
C GLU A 141 -6.44 23.04 13.50
N ARG A 142 -6.67 23.43 12.24
CA ARG A 142 -7.76 22.89 11.45
C ARG A 142 -7.52 21.42 11.07
N VAL A 143 -6.29 21.05 10.70
CA VAL A 143 -5.91 19.65 10.47
C VAL A 143 -6.11 18.82 11.73
N TYR A 144 -5.70 19.31 12.90
CA TYR A 144 -5.97 18.64 14.18
C TYR A 144 -7.45 18.40 14.42
N ALA A 145 -8.27 19.45 14.31
CA ALA A 145 -9.71 19.37 14.57
C ALA A 145 -10.40 18.40 13.60
N TYR A 146 -10.12 18.51 12.30
CA TYR A 146 -10.69 17.66 11.27
C TYR A 146 -10.25 16.18 11.43
N THR A 147 -8.97 15.93 11.66
CA THR A 147 -8.48 14.57 11.88
C THR A 147 -9.16 13.92 13.08
N LYS A 148 -9.32 14.67 14.17
CA LYS A 148 -9.99 14.20 15.38
C LYS A 148 -11.45 13.85 15.12
N GLU A 149 -12.19 14.72 14.45
CA GLU A 149 -13.60 14.52 14.04
C GLU A 149 -13.74 13.26 13.16
N VAL A 150 -12.93 13.14 12.13
CA VAL A 150 -12.92 12.01 11.21
C VAL A 150 -12.68 10.69 11.97
N LEU A 151 -11.65 10.63 12.79
CA LEU A 151 -11.28 9.40 13.51
C LEU A 151 -12.33 9.01 14.58
N GLN A 152 -12.94 9.98 15.25
CA GLN A 152 -14.06 9.72 16.16
C GLN A 152 -15.25 9.14 15.40
N SER A 153 -15.64 9.79 14.30
CA SER A 153 -16.76 9.33 13.46
C SER A 153 -16.57 7.95 12.85
N LEU A 154 -15.34 7.64 12.39
CA LEU A 154 -14.98 6.30 11.89
C LEU A 154 -15.02 5.25 13.02
N SER A 155 -14.50 5.60 14.21
CA SER A 155 -14.49 4.69 15.37
C SER A 155 -15.91 4.34 15.83
N GLU A 156 -16.78 5.33 15.91
CA GLU A 156 -18.21 5.14 16.25
C GLU A 156 -18.94 4.27 15.22
N ALA A 157 -18.56 4.36 13.95
CA ALA A 157 -19.12 3.54 12.87
C ALA A 157 -18.58 2.11 12.81
N GLY A 158 -17.63 1.73 13.66
CA GLY A 158 -16.95 0.43 13.58
C GLY A 158 -15.91 0.34 12.46
N ALA A 159 -15.47 1.49 11.92
CA ALA A 159 -14.46 1.63 10.87
C ALA A 159 -13.14 2.22 11.40
N LYS A 160 -12.77 1.92 12.66
CA LYS A 160 -11.53 2.43 13.27
C LYS A 160 -10.31 2.00 12.44
N PRO A 161 -9.51 2.95 11.92
CA PRO A 161 -8.36 2.61 11.09
C PRO A 161 -7.21 1.99 11.90
N ASP A 162 -6.47 1.07 11.28
CA ASP A 162 -5.22 0.51 11.82
C ASP A 162 -4.01 1.38 11.44
N PHE A 163 -4.12 2.11 10.33
CA PHE A 163 -3.12 3.05 9.84
C PHE A 163 -3.80 4.37 9.44
N VAL A 164 -3.14 5.47 9.71
CA VAL A 164 -3.60 6.81 9.27
C VAL A 164 -2.48 7.49 8.51
N GLN A 165 -2.70 7.72 7.23
CA GLN A 165 -1.83 8.51 6.39
C GLN A 165 -2.24 9.98 6.49
N ILE A 166 -1.31 10.83 6.94
CA ILE A 166 -1.52 12.26 7.11
C ILE A 166 -1.02 12.97 5.84
N GLY A 167 -1.94 13.29 4.95
CA GLY A 167 -1.66 13.85 3.63
C GLY A 167 -1.23 12.80 2.61
N ASN A 168 -1.48 13.08 1.32
CA ASN A 168 -1.07 12.26 0.19
C ASN A 168 0.02 12.96 -0.61
N GLU A 169 1.12 12.23 -0.93
CA GLU A 169 2.25 12.69 -1.74
C GLU A 169 2.74 14.11 -1.41
N THR A 170 3.02 14.33 -0.15
CA THR A 170 3.25 15.66 0.45
C THR A 170 4.64 16.25 0.19
N THR A 171 5.36 15.75 -0.80
CA THR A 171 6.73 16.16 -1.13
C THR A 171 6.90 17.66 -1.26
N TYR A 172 5.94 18.33 -1.89
CA TYR A 172 5.95 19.78 -2.11
C TYR A 172 5.06 20.56 -1.14
N GLY A 173 4.60 19.91 -0.07
CA GLY A 173 3.79 20.55 0.95
C GLY A 173 2.42 19.91 1.17
N MET A 174 1.55 20.59 1.91
CA MET A 174 0.19 20.15 2.22
C MET A 174 -0.68 21.36 2.62
N VAL A 175 -1.98 21.31 2.37
CA VAL A 175 -2.97 22.35 2.72
C VAL A 175 -2.53 23.77 2.33
N GLY A 176 -1.97 23.90 1.11
CA GLY A 176 -1.49 25.17 0.59
C GLY A 176 -0.23 25.73 1.27
N ILE A 177 0.47 24.93 2.08
CA ILE A 177 1.85 25.19 2.53
C ILE A 177 2.78 24.59 1.49
N ARG A 178 3.82 25.31 1.08
CA ARG A 178 4.78 24.85 0.08
C ARG A 178 6.17 24.65 0.67
N VAL A 179 6.80 23.58 0.25
CA VAL A 179 8.21 23.25 0.55
C VAL A 179 8.87 22.66 -0.70
N MET A 180 10.21 22.61 -0.69
CA MET A 180 10.98 21.92 -1.71
C MET A 180 11.84 20.82 -1.06
N PRO A 181 11.91 19.62 -1.65
CA PRO A 181 12.63 18.49 -1.05
C PRO A 181 14.14 18.54 -1.29
N TYR A 182 14.73 19.67 -1.64
CA TYR A 182 16.14 19.80 -2.00
C TYR A 182 16.78 21.15 -1.66
N ASP A 183 16.01 22.17 -1.28
CA ASP A 183 16.52 23.46 -0.78
C ASP A 183 15.53 24.10 0.19
N ASN A 184 15.93 25.22 0.80
CA ASN A 184 15.09 25.93 1.76
C ASN A 184 14.61 27.29 1.22
N SER A 185 14.80 27.60 -0.05
CA SER A 185 14.48 28.92 -0.60
C SER A 185 12.96 29.10 -0.71
N GLY A 186 12.41 30.03 0.07
CA GLY A 186 10.99 30.36 0.05
C GLY A 186 10.07 29.29 0.66
N ASP A 187 10.61 28.36 1.44
CA ASP A 187 9.91 27.23 2.00
C ASP A 187 9.39 27.50 3.41
N ASP A 188 8.20 26.96 3.71
CA ASP A 188 7.61 26.96 5.04
C ASP A 188 7.67 25.57 5.68
N TRP A 189 8.89 25.08 5.94
CA TRP A 189 9.08 23.80 6.64
C TRP A 189 8.54 23.83 8.07
N ALA A 190 8.65 24.98 8.75
CA ALA A 190 8.10 25.13 10.10
C ALA A 190 6.56 24.97 10.10
N GLY A 191 5.89 25.57 9.13
CA GLY A 191 4.44 25.39 8.96
C GLY A 191 4.05 23.99 8.60
N LEU A 192 4.74 23.33 7.64
CA LEU A 192 4.44 21.97 7.24
C LEU A 192 4.63 20.97 8.39
N THR A 193 5.75 21.07 9.13
CA THR A 193 6.01 20.17 10.25
C THR A 193 5.04 20.40 11.41
N ALA A 194 4.59 21.64 11.64
CA ALA A 194 3.52 21.94 12.60
C ALA A 194 2.19 21.28 12.21
N VAL A 195 1.84 21.31 10.92
CA VAL A 195 0.64 20.60 10.41
C VAL A 195 0.71 19.11 10.66
N PHE A 196 1.85 18.46 10.33
CA PHE A 196 2.03 17.03 10.62
C PHE A 196 1.97 16.72 12.12
N ALA A 197 2.64 17.52 12.96
CA ALA A 197 2.61 17.34 14.40
C ALA A 197 1.20 17.41 14.98
N LYS A 198 0.36 18.32 14.47
CA LYS A 198 -1.04 18.48 14.88
C LYS A 198 -1.92 17.32 14.38
N GLY A 199 -1.75 16.88 13.14
CA GLY A 199 -2.41 15.67 12.63
C GLY A 199 -2.03 14.44 13.45
N ALA A 200 -0.74 14.22 13.69
CA ALA A 200 -0.24 13.12 14.51
C ALA A 200 -0.81 13.15 15.94
N LYS A 201 -0.85 14.32 16.57
CA LYS A 201 -1.46 14.49 17.90
C LYS A 201 -2.92 14.03 17.90
N ALA A 202 -3.72 14.40 16.90
CA ALA A 202 -5.11 13.96 16.79
C ALA A 202 -5.22 12.43 16.66
N VAL A 203 -4.34 11.80 15.86
CA VAL A 203 -4.30 10.34 15.72
C VAL A 203 -3.98 9.69 17.06
N ARG A 204 -2.95 10.13 17.79
CA ARG A 204 -2.57 9.55 19.08
C ARG A 204 -3.65 9.70 20.15
N GLU A 205 -4.42 10.79 20.10
CA GLU A 205 -5.53 11.01 21.05
C GLU A 205 -6.73 10.10 20.80
N VAL A 206 -7.09 9.86 19.52
CA VAL A 206 -8.32 9.12 19.19
C VAL A 206 -8.05 7.66 18.88
N CYS A 207 -6.96 7.36 18.18
CA CYS A 207 -6.57 6.02 17.74
C CYS A 207 -5.11 5.72 18.12
N PRO A 208 -4.76 5.64 19.44
CA PRO A 208 -3.36 5.50 19.88
C PRO A 208 -2.64 4.27 19.33
N GLU A 209 -3.37 3.21 18.98
CA GLU A 209 -2.81 1.98 18.39
C GLU A 209 -2.56 2.11 16.88
N ALA A 210 -3.17 3.08 16.21
CA ALA A 210 -3.00 3.27 14.77
C ALA A 210 -1.57 3.73 14.46
N LYS A 211 -1.00 3.17 13.38
CA LYS A 211 0.30 3.62 12.87
C LYS A 211 0.13 4.82 11.96
N ILE A 212 1.00 5.80 12.13
CA ILE A 212 0.99 7.04 11.35
C ILE A 212 1.93 6.90 10.16
N ILE A 213 1.42 7.19 8.96
CA ILE A 213 2.16 7.18 7.70
C ILE A 213 2.34 8.64 7.23
N ILE A 214 3.56 9.02 6.86
CA ILE A 214 3.83 10.23 6.07
C ILE A 214 4.28 9.77 4.68
N HIS A 215 3.63 10.30 3.65
CA HIS A 215 3.72 9.79 2.28
C HIS A 215 4.34 10.79 1.31
N THR A 216 5.32 10.29 0.54
CA THR A 216 5.97 11.02 -0.57
C THR A 216 6.12 10.12 -1.81
N GLU A 217 6.28 10.73 -2.98
CA GLU A 217 6.50 10.01 -4.25
C GLU A 217 7.99 9.99 -4.67
N ARG A 218 8.93 10.41 -3.81
CA ARG A 218 10.36 10.51 -4.16
C ARG A 218 11.14 9.20 -4.08
N SER A 219 10.48 8.08 -4.31
CA SER A 219 11.08 6.75 -4.27
C SER A 219 12.23 6.54 -5.27
N GLY A 220 12.27 7.31 -6.36
CA GLY A 220 13.35 7.26 -7.36
C GLY A 220 14.48 8.26 -7.15
N VAL A 221 14.45 9.09 -6.09
CA VAL A 221 15.46 10.14 -5.82
C VAL A 221 15.83 10.14 -4.34
N ALA A 222 16.75 9.26 -3.98
CA ALA A 222 17.14 8.99 -2.58
C ALA A 222 17.49 10.25 -1.78
N SER A 223 18.27 11.17 -2.37
CA SER A 223 18.66 12.41 -1.68
C SER A 223 17.48 13.29 -1.29
N GLN A 224 16.46 13.36 -2.13
CA GLN A 224 15.25 14.15 -1.85
C GLN A 224 14.37 13.48 -0.78
N SER A 225 14.22 12.15 -0.82
CA SER A 225 13.55 11.40 0.24
C SER A 225 14.25 11.58 1.58
N VAL A 226 15.55 11.40 1.64
CA VAL A 226 16.34 11.59 2.86
C VAL A 226 16.24 13.01 3.38
N TYR A 227 16.34 14.01 2.50
CA TYR A 227 16.20 15.42 2.87
C TYR A 227 14.81 15.69 3.51
N TYR A 228 13.75 15.24 2.86
CA TYR A 228 12.38 15.43 3.34
C TYR A 228 12.17 14.83 4.74
N TYR A 229 12.51 13.57 4.94
CA TYR A 229 12.33 12.90 6.23
C TYR A 229 13.28 13.40 7.32
N ASN A 230 14.47 13.95 6.96
CA ASN A 230 15.33 14.65 7.91
C ASN A 230 14.66 15.93 8.43
N LYS A 231 13.93 16.69 7.61
CA LYS A 231 13.16 17.84 8.09
C LYS A 231 12.10 17.45 9.13
N LEU A 232 11.42 16.31 8.92
CA LEU A 232 10.49 15.80 9.91
C LEU A 232 11.18 15.36 11.21
N LYS A 233 12.33 14.71 11.09
CA LYS A 233 13.16 14.27 12.23
C LYS A 233 13.68 15.45 13.03
N GLU A 234 14.22 16.48 12.38
CA GLU A 234 14.70 17.73 13.00
C GLU A 234 13.59 18.44 13.79
N ALA A 235 12.36 18.42 13.28
CA ALA A 235 11.18 18.99 13.92
C ALA A 235 10.51 18.05 14.94
N ASN A 236 11.05 16.84 15.18
CA ASN A 236 10.49 15.82 16.05
C ASN A 236 9.02 15.47 15.72
N VAL A 237 8.66 15.39 14.44
CA VAL A 237 7.33 14.97 14.01
C VAL A 237 7.12 13.49 14.38
N ASP A 238 6.01 13.22 15.07
CA ASP A 238 5.65 11.85 15.46
C ASP A 238 4.98 11.10 14.30
N TYR A 239 5.67 10.07 13.79
CA TYR A 239 5.14 9.14 12.80
C TYR A 239 5.86 7.80 12.90
N ASP A 240 5.25 6.73 12.39
CA ASP A 240 5.77 5.35 12.49
C ASP A 240 6.38 4.88 11.17
N ILE A 241 5.80 5.30 10.03
CA ILE A 241 6.01 4.69 8.72
C ILE A 241 6.32 5.75 7.67
N ILE A 242 7.34 5.49 6.88
CA ILE A 242 7.64 6.19 5.64
C ILE A 242 6.81 5.55 4.53
N GLY A 243 5.84 6.27 3.99
CA GLY A 243 5.05 5.87 2.83
C GLY A 243 5.69 6.34 1.52
N LEU A 244 5.75 5.47 0.53
CA LEU A 244 6.28 5.81 -0.79
C LEU A 244 5.34 5.37 -1.89
N SER A 245 5.10 6.24 -2.90
CA SER A 245 4.62 5.80 -4.21
C SER A 245 5.80 5.30 -5.06
N TYR A 246 5.60 4.18 -5.76
CA TYR A 246 6.56 3.73 -6.75
C TYR A 246 5.88 3.29 -8.04
N TYR A 247 6.02 4.11 -9.06
CA TYR A 247 5.62 3.82 -10.44
C TYR A 247 6.85 3.96 -11.33
N PRO A 248 7.37 2.91 -11.99
CA PRO A 248 8.62 3.00 -12.74
C PRO A 248 8.58 4.07 -13.82
N PHE A 249 7.44 4.27 -14.46
CA PHE A 249 7.25 5.29 -15.51
C PHE A 249 7.34 6.74 -15.01
N TYR A 250 7.22 7.01 -13.69
CA TYR A 250 7.44 8.33 -13.09
C TYR A 250 8.67 8.38 -12.18
N HIS A 251 8.98 7.29 -11.50
CA HIS A 251 9.95 7.26 -10.41
C HIS A 251 11.25 6.50 -10.75
N ASN A 252 11.49 6.20 -12.06
CA ASN A 252 12.70 5.55 -12.53
C ASN A 252 12.76 4.03 -12.18
N SER A 253 13.95 3.44 -12.31
CA SER A 253 14.17 2.00 -12.21
C SER A 253 14.02 1.45 -10.78
N ILE A 254 13.79 0.15 -10.66
CA ILE A 254 13.82 -0.57 -9.38
C ILE A 254 15.16 -0.38 -8.65
N SER A 255 16.28 -0.23 -9.37
CA SER A 255 17.58 0.04 -8.75
C SER A 255 17.64 1.42 -8.07
N GLN A 256 16.92 2.42 -8.59
CA GLN A 256 16.79 3.71 -7.91
C GLN A 256 15.91 3.60 -6.66
N LEU A 257 14.81 2.85 -6.72
CA LEU A 257 14.02 2.50 -5.54
C LEU A 257 14.90 1.82 -4.49
N ALA A 258 15.68 0.80 -4.86
CA ALA A 258 16.60 0.10 -3.97
C ALA A 258 17.60 1.06 -3.29
N SER A 259 18.17 2.00 -4.05
CA SER A 259 19.05 3.04 -3.50
C SER A 259 18.35 3.89 -2.44
N THR A 260 17.10 4.28 -2.70
CA THR A 260 16.28 5.06 -1.77
C THR A 260 15.99 4.26 -0.50
N LEU A 261 15.55 3.01 -0.62
CA LEU A 261 15.26 2.12 0.51
C LEU A 261 16.49 1.89 1.39
N ASN A 262 17.66 1.69 0.79
CA ASN A 262 18.93 1.53 1.53
C ASN A 262 19.30 2.79 2.31
N GLN A 263 19.16 3.98 1.71
CA GLN A 263 19.45 5.23 2.39
C GLN A 263 18.47 5.52 3.51
N LEU A 264 17.16 5.30 3.28
CA LEU A 264 16.12 5.45 4.31
C LEU A 264 16.34 4.48 5.48
N SER A 265 16.66 3.23 5.21
CA SER A 265 16.98 2.24 6.25
C SER A 265 18.19 2.64 7.10
N THR A 266 19.19 3.26 6.47
CA THR A 266 20.40 3.73 7.15
C THR A 266 20.14 4.97 8.00
N GLN A 267 19.36 5.93 7.49
CA GLN A 267 19.13 7.23 8.14
C GLN A 267 18.01 7.19 9.19
N PHE A 268 17.05 6.26 9.00
CA PHE A 268 15.85 6.11 9.83
C PHE A 268 15.62 4.63 10.20
N PRO A 269 16.56 3.98 10.90
CA PRO A 269 16.51 2.55 11.20
C PRO A 269 15.31 2.15 12.09
N GLU A 270 14.75 3.11 12.83
CA GLU A 270 13.57 2.93 13.68
C GLU A 270 12.26 2.98 12.91
N LYS A 271 12.26 3.43 11.65
CA LYS A 271 11.06 3.56 10.83
C LYS A 271 10.85 2.34 9.94
N LYS A 272 9.60 1.94 9.80
CA LYS A 272 9.19 1.03 8.73
C LYS A 272 8.95 1.82 7.45
N VAL A 273 9.04 1.13 6.31
CA VAL A 273 8.70 1.67 4.99
C VAL A 273 7.54 0.86 4.42
N GLN A 274 6.61 1.53 3.78
CA GLN A 274 5.55 0.89 2.99
C GLN A 274 5.53 1.50 1.59
N ILE A 275 5.45 0.65 0.58
CA ILE A 275 5.06 1.07 -0.76
C ILE A 275 3.54 1.16 -0.73
N VAL A 276 3.04 2.36 -0.41
CA VAL A 276 1.60 2.62 -0.24
C VAL A 276 0.87 2.75 -1.57
N GLU A 277 1.62 2.95 -2.65
CA GLU A 277 1.12 2.96 -4.02
C GLU A 277 2.13 2.36 -4.98
N THR A 278 1.68 1.40 -5.79
CA THR A 278 2.37 0.93 -7.00
C THR A 278 1.36 0.36 -7.97
N SER A 279 1.69 0.34 -9.24
CA SER A 279 0.94 -0.38 -10.28
C SER A 279 1.76 -0.46 -11.55
N TYR A 280 1.32 -1.30 -12.50
CA TYR A 280 1.92 -1.39 -13.83
C TYR A 280 0.84 -1.68 -14.88
N PRO A 281 0.89 -1.05 -16.06
CA PRO A 281 -0.13 -1.22 -17.07
C PRO A 281 -0.08 -2.60 -17.74
N PHE A 282 -1.25 -3.15 -18.03
CA PHE A 282 -1.39 -4.41 -18.79
C PHE A 282 -1.68 -4.20 -20.29
N GLN A 283 -1.91 -2.96 -20.72
CA GLN A 283 -2.25 -2.68 -22.12
C GLN A 283 -1.68 -1.38 -22.63
N TYR A 284 -1.94 -0.25 -21.98
CA TYR A 284 -1.50 1.07 -22.42
C TYR A 284 -0.52 1.67 -21.42
N TYR A 285 0.66 2.03 -21.91
CA TYR A 285 1.67 2.70 -21.10
C TYR A 285 1.34 4.20 -21.03
N PRO A 286 1.52 4.88 -19.87
CA PRO A 286 1.17 6.29 -19.71
C PRO A 286 1.87 7.20 -20.73
N ASP A 287 1.11 8.09 -21.37
CA ASP A 287 1.67 9.03 -22.38
C ASP A 287 2.54 10.11 -21.73
N ASP A 288 2.21 10.52 -20.50
CA ASP A 288 2.94 11.51 -19.71
C ASP A 288 4.13 10.91 -18.92
N LYS A 289 4.52 9.70 -19.24
CA LYS A 289 5.66 9.03 -18.61
C LYS A 289 6.96 9.83 -18.71
N LYS A 290 7.75 9.79 -17.63
CA LYS A 290 9.12 10.31 -17.61
C LYS A 290 10.14 9.26 -18.09
N TYR A 291 9.84 7.99 -17.86
CA TYR A 291 10.72 6.86 -18.19
C TYR A 291 9.92 5.77 -18.91
N ASP A 292 10.54 5.12 -19.86
CA ASP A 292 9.95 4.00 -20.59
C ASP A 292 10.66 2.69 -20.25
N PHE A 293 9.92 1.78 -19.61
CA PHE A 293 10.39 0.46 -19.24
C PHE A 293 9.70 -0.67 -20.03
N THR A 294 9.04 -0.32 -21.16
CA THR A 294 8.33 -1.32 -21.99
C THR A 294 9.25 -2.35 -22.62
N SER A 295 10.55 -2.03 -22.78
CA SER A 295 11.57 -3.00 -23.19
C SER A 295 11.95 -4.01 -22.10
N THR A 296 11.72 -3.67 -20.83
CA THR A 296 11.98 -4.56 -19.67
C THR A 296 10.70 -5.32 -19.29
N TRP A 297 9.60 -4.60 -19.19
CA TRP A 297 8.27 -5.17 -18.93
C TRP A 297 7.30 -4.60 -19.96
N ALA A 298 6.92 -5.40 -20.93
CA ALA A 298 5.96 -4.94 -21.94
C ALA A 298 4.64 -4.51 -21.28
N ALA A 299 3.91 -3.53 -21.86
CA ALA A 299 2.58 -3.17 -21.40
C ALA A 299 1.57 -4.27 -21.80
N THR A 300 1.65 -5.40 -21.14
CA THR A 300 0.84 -6.60 -21.34
C THR A 300 0.56 -7.25 -19.97
N ALA A 301 -0.39 -8.19 -19.91
CA ALA A 301 -0.65 -8.95 -18.70
C ALA A 301 0.61 -9.67 -18.17
N ASP A 302 1.45 -10.21 -19.05
CA ASP A 302 2.72 -10.84 -18.68
C ASP A 302 3.72 -9.81 -18.15
N GLY A 303 3.80 -8.62 -18.75
CA GLY A 303 4.68 -7.56 -18.27
C GLY A 303 4.24 -6.98 -16.93
N GLN A 304 2.93 -6.86 -16.69
CA GLN A 304 2.38 -6.49 -15.39
C GLN A 304 2.77 -7.51 -14.32
N TYR A 305 2.68 -8.80 -14.64
CA TYR A 305 3.10 -9.90 -13.76
C TYR A 305 4.61 -9.84 -13.47
N ASP A 306 5.44 -9.67 -14.51
CA ASP A 306 6.90 -9.62 -14.37
C ASP A 306 7.38 -8.41 -13.58
N PHE A 307 6.77 -7.25 -13.78
CA PHE A 307 7.02 -6.07 -12.93
C PHE A 307 6.67 -6.36 -11.46
N THR A 308 5.51 -6.98 -11.23
CA THR A 308 5.06 -7.31 -9.86
C THR A 308 6.03 -8.28 -9.18
N GLN A 309 6.51 -9.30 -9.89
CA GLN A 309 7.53 -10.20 -9.35
C GLN A 309 8.83 -9.45 -9.05
N ALA A 310 9.27 -8.59 -9.97
CA ALA A 310 10.52 -7.85 -9.82
C ALA A 310 10.49 -6.88 -8.62
N ILE A 311 9.38 -6.19 -8.38
CA ILE A 311 9.27 -5.31 -7.20
C ILE A 311 9.24 -6.13 -5.92
N ILE A 312 8.52 -7.24 -5.85
CA ILE A 312 8.49 -8.13 -4.68
C ILE A 312 9.90 -8.65 -4.36
N ASP A 313 10.62 -9.13 -5.38
CA ASP A 313 11.99 -9.65 -5.23
C ASP A 313 12.96 -8.56 -4.73
N GLU A 314 12.74 -7.30 -5.13
CA GLU A 314 13.54 -6.20 -4.62
C GLU A 314 13.18 -5.88 -3.18
N LEU A 315 11.90 -5.69 -2.87
CA LEU A 315 11.45 -5.36 -1.52
C LEU A 315 11.85 -6.42 -0.49
N ALA A 316 11.93 -7.69 -0.90
CA ALA A 316 12.40 -8.80 -0.06
C ALA A 316 13.83 -8.62 0.47
N LYS A 317 14.65 -7.78 -0.15
CA LYS A 317 16.03 -7.48 0.27
C LYS A 317 16.09 -6.39 1.35
N HIS A 318 14.96 -5.73 1.65
CA HIS A 318 14.89 -4.58 2.55
C HIS A 318 14.02 -4.88 3.78
N PRO A 319 14.60 -5.34 4.90
CA PRO A 319 13.85 -5.83 6.08
C PRO A 319 13.05 -4.76 6.83
N ASN A 320 13.26 -3.49 6.52
CA ASN A 320 12.44 -2.39 7.04
C ASN A 320 11.18 -2.14 6.22
N VAL A 321 11.05 -2.74 5.01
CA VAL A 321 9.84 -2.63 4.18
C VAL A 321 8.83 -3.67 4.65
N ASN A 322 7.67 -3.24 5.14
CA ASN A 322 6.68 -4.14 5.70
C ASN A 322 5.29 -4.06 5.04
N GLY A 323 5.10 -3.21 4.03
CA GLY A 323 3.82 -3.08 3.33
C GLY A 323 3.98 -2.83 1.83
N LEU A 324 3.06 -3.44 1.04
CA LEU A 324 2.99 -3.30 -0.40
C LEU A 324 1.52 -3.19 -0.84
N TYR A 325 1.14 -2.06 -1.46
CA TYR A 325 -0.22 -1.78 -1.88
C TYR A 325 -0.28 -1.46 -3.36
N TRP A 326 -1.17 -2.20 -4.06
CA TRP A 326 -1.50 -1.90 -5.44
C TRP A 326 -2.50 -0.73 -5.49
N TRP A 327 -2.23 0.25 -6.35
CA TRP A 327 -3.11 1.40 -6.50
C TRP A 327 -4.25 1.05 -7.46
N GLN A 328 -5.49 1.13 -6.96
CA GLN A 328 -6.74 0.86 -7.67
C GLN A 328 -6.77 -0.51 -8.38
N PRO A 329 -6.61 -1.62 -7.63
CA PRO A 329 -6.67 -2.97 -8.23
C PRO A 329 -8.04 -3.30 -8.80
N GLU A 330 -9.11 -2.70 -8.28
CA GLU A 330 -10.51 -2.88 -8.70
C GLU A 330 -10.86 -2.21 -10.01
N GLU A 331 -10.00 -1.32 -10.52
CA GLU A 331 -10.22 -0.71 -11.82
C GLU A 331 -10.32 -1.76 -12.92
N ALA A 332 -11.28 -1.54 -13.81
CA ALA A 332 -11.57 -2.41 -14.94
C ALA A 332 -11.68 -1.58 -16.22
N GLY A 333 -10.54 -1.16 -16.71
CA GLY A 333 -10.48 -0.34 -17.92
C GLY A 333 -10.13 -1.13 -19.17
N ASN A 334 -10.57 -0.67 -20.33
CA ASN A 334 -10.10 -1.15 -21.64
C ASN A 334 -8.99 -0.26 -22.21
N GLY A 335 -8.53 0.74 -21.43
CA GLY A 335 -7.48 1.66 -21.82
C GLY A 335 -7.94 2.83 -22.69
N ASP A 336 -9.24 3.02 -22.89
CA ASP A 336 -9.76 4.18 -23.58
C ASP A 336 -10.12 5.29 -22.57
N ASP A 337 -9.43 6.41 -22.61
CA ASP A 337 -9.54 7.55 -21.69
C ASP A 337 -10.85 8.32 -21.77
N SER A 338 -11.65 8.03 -22.79
CA SER A 338 -12.53 9.08 -23.23
C SER A 338 -13.81 9.17 -22.43
N ASN A 339 -14.24 8.14 -21.68
CA ASN A 339 -15.55 8.20 -21.07
C ASN A 339 -15.72 7.29 -19.85
N TRP A 340 -16.03 7.89 -18.73
CA TRP A 340 -16.82 7.25 -17.71
C TRP A 340 -18.27 7.07 -18.24
N ASP A 341 -18.63 5.88 -18.63
CA ASP A 341 -19.97 5.55 -19.06
C ASP A 341 -20.81 5.20 -17.84
N THR A 342 -21.92 5.89 -17.66
CA THR A 342 -22.90 5.66 -16.59
C THR A 342 -23.58 4.30 -16.67
N THR A 343 -23.36 3.52 -17.71
CA THR A 343 -23.92 2.17 -17.90
C THR A 343 -23.11 1.07 -17.21
N GLY A 344 -22.00 1.39 -16.58
CA GLY A 344 -21.17 0.43 -15.83
C GLY A 344 -20.26 -0.46 -16.67
N ALA A 345 -20.16 -0.20 -17.96
CA ALA A 345 -19.25 -0.90 -18.87
C ALA A 345 -17.96 -0.12 -19.14
N THR A 346 -17.53 0.77 -18.25
CA THR A 346 -16.70 1.87 -18.65
C THR A 346 -15.26 1.79 -18.23
N VAL A 347 -14.68 2.44 -18.96
CA VAL A 347 -13.43 2.75 -19.43
C VAL A 347 -13.01 4.13 -19.08
N MET A 348 -12.12 4.27 -18.16
CA MET A 348 -11.32 5.45 -17.94
C MET A 348 -9.90 5.11 -18.37
N GLY A 349 -9.38 5.82 -19.24
CA GLY A 349 -8.08 5.95 -19.77
C GLY A 349 -6.87 5.13 -19.45
N GLY A 350 -5.73 5.61 -19.95
CA GLY A 350 -4.42 4.98 -19.75
C GLY A 350 -4.09 4.69 -18.27
N TRP A 351 -4.71 5.39 -17.34
CA TRP A 351 -4.64 5.11 -15.91
C TRP A 351 -5.30 3.79 -15.54
N MET A 352 -6.36 3.39 -16.21
CA MET A 352 -7.13 2.19 -15.87
C MET A 352 -6.55 0.91 -16.39
N SER A 353 -5.69 0.94 -17.37
CA SER A 353 -4.95 -0.25 -17.76
C SER A 353 -3.97 -0.74 -16.69
N ARG A 354 -3.98 -0.14 -15.50
CA ARG A 354 -3.17 -0.53 -14.33
C ARG A 354 -3.92 -1.34 -13.30
N GLY A 355 -5.25 -1.43 -13.41
CA GLY A 355 -6.08 -2.30 -12.59
C GLY A 355 -5.79 -3.78 -12.81
N MET A 356 -6.52 -4.62 -12.13
CA MET A 356 -6.40 -6.09 -12.23
C MET A 356 -7.54 -6.72 -13.02
N TRP A 357 -8.49 -5.93 -13.50
CA TRP A 357 -9.59 -6.35 -14.36
C TRP A 357 -9.64 -5.51 -15.63
N TRP A 358 -10.29 -6.05 -16.63
CA TRP A 358 -10.62 -5.35 -17.86
C TRP A 358 -12.08 -5.63 -18.23
N CYS A 359 -12.71 -4.71 -18.92
CA CYS A 359 -14.01 -4.93 -19.54
C CYS A 359 -13.95 -4.58 -21.02
N SER A 360 -14.81 -5.20 -21.81
CA SER A 360 -15.14 -4.70 -23.15
C SER A 360 -16.54 -4.10 -23.11
N GLN A 361 -16.83 -3.13 -23.98
CA GLN A 361 -18.16 -2.54 -24.10
C GLN A 361 -19.29 -3.56 -24.36
N SER A 362 -18.93 -4.76 -24.78
CA SER A 362 -19.86 -5.87 -25.06
C SER A 362 -19.88 -6.94 -23.96
N SER A 363 -19.07 -6.82 -22.90
CA SER A 363 -19.00 -7.87 -21.88
C SER A 363 -19.99 -7.66 -20.73
N SER A 364 -20.54 -8.76 -20.25
CA SER A 364 -21.45 -8.78 -19.10
C SER A 364 -20.73 -8.84 -17.74
N GLY A 365 -19.44 -8.52 -17.68
CA GLY A 365 -18.65 -8.56 -16.45
C GLY A 365 -17.23 -8.06 -16.65
N HIS A 366 -16.55 -7.83 -15.53
CA HIS A 366 -15.14 -7.46 -15.50
C HIS A 366 -14.28 -8.72 -15.39
N TRP A 367 -13.48 -8.97 -16.41
CA TRP A 367 -12.61 -10.12 -16.53
C TRP A 367 -11.27 -9.86 -15.88
N PRO A 368 -10.67 -10.80 -15.11
CA PRO A 368 -9.36 -10.61 -14.55
C PRO A 368 -8.29 -10.51 -15.64
N VAL A 369 -7.36 -9.58 -15.47
CA VAL A 369 -6.13 -9.50 -16.28
C VAL A 369 -5.28 -10.70 -15.93
N LYS A 370 -5.24 -11.67 -16.81
CA LYS A 370 -4.58 -12.95 -16.58
C LYS A 370 -3.38 -13.11 -17.48
N SER A 371 -2.19 -13.12 -16.87
CA SER A 371 -0.96 -13.56 -17.51
C SER A 371 -0.96 -15.08 -17.66
N GLN A 372 -0.18 -15.61 -18.60
CA GLN A 372 0.10 -17.06 -18.67
C GLN A 372 0.80 -17.58 -17.41
N LYS A 373 1.47 -16.70 -16.65
CA LYS A 373 2.17 -17.00 -15.40
C LYS A 373 1.26 -17.00 -14.17
N GLY A 374 0.08 -16.39 -14.26
CA GLY A 374 -0.90 -16.31 -13.20
C GLY A 374 -1.60 -14.95 -13.07
N PHE A 375 -2.31 -14.77 -11.97
CA PHE A 375 -3.02 -13.53 -11.63
C PHE A 375 -2.19 -12.68 -10.65
N VAL A 376 -1.98 -11.41 -10.97
CA VAL A 376 -1.16 -10.47 -10.19
C VAL A 376 -1.63 -10.34 -8.75
N GLY A 377 -2.94 -10.33 -8.50
CA GLY A 377 -3.49 -10.26 -7.15
C GLY A 377 -3.05 -11.43 -6.25
N LYS A 378 -2.92 -12.64 -6.82
CA LYS A 378 -2.38 -13.81 -6.09
C LYS A 378 -0.85 -13.73 -5.92
N LEU A 379 -0.14 -13.19 -6.91
CA LEU A 379 1.30 -12.98 -6.82
C LEU A 379 1.68 -12.02 -5.71
N LEU A 380 0.94 -10.92 -5.54
CA LEU A 380 1.24 -9.91 -4.51
C LEU A 380 1.35 -10.50 -3.10
N SER A 381 0.56 -11.51 -2.76
CA SER A 381 0.63 -12.15 -1.44
C SER A 381 1.94 -12.88 -1.16
N SER A 382 2.75 -13.15 -2.18
CA SER A 382 4.08 -13.72 -1.98
C SER A 382 5.00 -12.76 -1.21
N PHE A 383 4.72 -11.45 -1.22
CA PHE A 383 5.41 -10.47 -0.40
C PHE A 383 5.31 -10.78 1.12
N LEU A 384 4.20 -11.34 1.59
CA LEU A 384 4.03 -11.75 2.99
C LEU A 384 4.97 -12.90 3.41
N ASN A 385 5.50 -13.64 2.44
CA ASN A 385 6.40 -14.78 2.67
C ASN A 385 7.86 -14.42 2.43
N THR A 386 8.17 -13.14 2.22
CA THR A 386 9.55 -12.66 2.05
C THR A 386 10.29 -12.73 3.38
N SER A 387 10.71 -13.92 3.76
CA SER A 387 11.78 -14.13 4.72
C SER A 387 13.09 -14.23 3.93
N ASN A 388 14.20 -13.71 4.47
CA ASN A 388 15.55 -13.91 3.93
C ASN A 388 15.90 -15.43 3.94
N ILE A 389 15.23 -16.22 3.14
CA ILE A 389 15.69 -17.52 2.75
C ILE A 389 16.57 -17.28 1.51
N SER A 390 17.79 -16.76 1.73
CA SER A 390 18.89 -17.18 0.88
C SER A 390 18.79 -18.68 0.83
N SER A 391 18.51 -19.24 -0.36
CA SER A 391 18.44 -20.66 -0.64
C SER A 391 19.43 -21.43 0.25
N ILE A 392 18.92 -22.09 1.27
CA ILE A 392 19.62 -23.24 1.79
C ILE A 392 19.45 -24.28 0.68
N VAL A 393 20.38 -24.28 -0.25
CA VAL A 393 20.69 -25.45 -1.06
C VAL A 393 21.20 -26.46 -0.04
N THR A 394 20.31 -27.23 0.55
CA THR A 394 20.67 -28.46 1.21
C THR A 394 20.96 -29.48 0.11
N ASP A 395 22.19 -29.46 -0.37
CA ASP A 395 22.76 -30.66 -0.96
C ASP A 395 22.83 -31.70 0.16
N ASN A 396 21.72 -32.36 0.40
CA ASN A 396 21.71 -33.65 1.10
C ASN A 396 20.46 -34.46 0.73
N PRO A 397 20.58 -35.42 -0.20
CA PRO A 397 19.47 -36.25 -0.66
C PRO A 397 19.19 -37.45 0.28
N SER A 398 19.28 -37.30 1.59
CA SER A 398 18.98 -38.38 2.55
C SER A 398 18.12 -37.93 3.74
N GLY A 399 17.13 -37.07 3.53
CA GLY A 399 16.13 -36.68 4.54
C GLY A 399 14.75 -37.26 4.22
N ASP A 400 14.24 -38.06 5.15
CA ASP A 400 12.95 -38.75 5.24
C ASP A 400 11.77 -37.94 4.62
N ALA A 401 11.47 -38.20 3.35
CA ALA A 401 10.47 -37.53 2.53
C ALA A 401 9.01 -37.68 3.05
N GLY A 402 8.81 -38.31 4.22
CA GLY A 402 7.53 -38.57 4.83
C GLY A 402 7.27 -37.88 6.19
N ALA A 403 8.23 -37.14 6.72
CA ALA A 403 8.09 -36.55 8.05
C ALA A 403 7.06 -35.41 8.10
N TRP A 404 6.23 -35.41 9.15
CA TRP A 404 5.29 -34.34 9.46
C TRP A 404 5.95 -33.28 10.35
N HIS A 405 5.65 -32.02 10.08
CA HIS A 405 6.09 -30.90 10.91
C HIS A 405 4.91 -29.99 11.25
N THR A 406 4.95 -29.37 12.41
CA THR A 406 4.06 -28.23 12.73
C THR A 406 4.47 -27.02 11.90
N ILE A 407 3.61 -26.01 11.81
CA ILE A 407 3.94 -24.73 11.16
C ILE A 407 5.12 -23.99 11.82
N SER A 408 5.42 -24.33 13.10
CA SER A 408 6.59 -23.84 13.83
C SER A 408 7.86 -24.67 13.60
N GLY A 409 7.84 -25.63 12.63
CA GLY A 409 9.00 -26.42 12.24
C GLY A 409 9.26 -27.67 13.13
N ASN A 410 8.49 -27.92 14.18
CA ASN A 410 8.68 -29.09 15.05
C ASN A 410 8.27 -30.38 14.33
N ARG A 411 9.17 -31.36 14.30
CA ARG A 411 8.86 -32.70 13.74
C ARG A 411 7.86 -33.43 14.65
N ILE A 412 6.84 -34.02 14.03
CA ILE A 412 5.84 -34.87 14.71
C ILE A 412 5.66 -36.18 13.93
N SER A 413 5.23 -37.23 14.61
CA SER A 413 5.01 -38.53 13.99
C SER A 413 3.81 -38.52 13.05
N LYS A 414 2.68 -37.89 13.46
CA LYS A 414 1.46 -37.67 12.67
C LYS A 414 0.59 -36.61 13.34
N PRO A 415 -0.15 -35.77 12.57
CA PRO A 415 -1.12 -34.85 13.13
C PRO A 415 -2.19 -35.56 13.93
N GLN A 416 -2.41 -35.14 15.16
CA GLN A 416 -3.45 -35.66 16.06
C GLN A 416 -4.63 -34.70 16.26
N LYS A 417 -4.51 -33.49 15.73
CA LYS A 417 -5.55 -32.46 15.83
C LYS A 417 -5.79 -31.84 14.45
N LYS A 418 -7.00 -31.29 14.27
CA LYS A 418 -7.29 -30.45 13.10
C LYS A 418 -6.34 -29.27 13.09
N GLY A 419 -5.83 -28.90 11.93
CA GLY A 419 -4.86 -27.79 11.81
C GLY A 419 -4.03 -27.86 10.52
N ILE A 420 -3.08 -26.93 10.44
CA ILE A 420 -2.15 -26.82 9.33
C ILE A 420 -0.82 -27.45 9.72
N TYR A 421 -0.29 -28.29 8.84
CA TYR A 421 0.96 -29.01 9.01
C TYR A 421 1.78 -28.97 7.74
N ILE A 422 3.07 -29.31 7.83
CA ILE A 422 3.98 -29.44 6.68
C ILE A 422 4.37 -30.90 6.54
N LYS A 423 4.20 -31.46 5.34
CA LYS A 423 4.66 -32.81 5.00
C LYS A 423 5.38 -32.77 3.67
N ALA A 424 6.59 -33.27 3.62
CA ALA A 424 7.44 -33.25 2.42
C ALA A 424 7.56 -31.84 1.81
N GLY A 425 7.71 -30.80 2.65
CA GLY A 425 7.80 -29.40 2.22
C GLY A 425 6.48 -28.78 1.75
N LYS A 426 5.35 -29.50 1.80
CA LYS A 426 4.04 -29.02 1.35
C LYS A 426 3.10 -28.79 2.54
N LYS A 427 2.31 -27.72 2.47
CA LYS A 427 1.23 -27.41 3.42
C LYS A 427 0.12 -28.46 3.30
N VAL A 428 -0.27 -29.07 4.42
CA VAL A 428 -1.36 -30.05 4.52
C VAL A 428 -2.35 -29.58 5.57
N ILE A 429 -3.63 -29.52 5.23
CA ILE A 429 -4.72 -29.16 6.15
C ILE A 429 -5.40 -30.44 6.61
N ILE A 430 -5.42 -30.69 7.92
CA ILE A 430 -6.19 -31.77 8.56
C ILE A 430 -7.49 -31.16 9.05
N ARG A 431 -8.60 -31.60 8.51
CA ARG A 431 -9.95 -31.13 8.80
C ARG A 431 -10.64 -31.95 9.90
#